data_890f5ccbbb4381b82a1355a66ea1f63f
#
_entry.id   890f5ccbbb4381b82a1355a66ea1f63f
#
_cell.length_a   1.000
_cell.length_b   1.000
_cell.length_c   1.000
_cell.angle_alpha   90.00
_cell.angle_beta   90.00
_cell.angle_gamma   90.00
#
_symmetry.space_group_name_H-M   'P 1'
#
loop_
_entity.id
_entity.type
_entity.pdbx_description
1 polymer ?
#
loop_
_entity_poly.entity_id
_entity_poly.type
_entity_poly.pdbx_seq_one_letter_code
_entity_poly.pdbx_strand_id
1 'polypeptide(L)'
;LKSDMIRDGKVLTIPTKGTQSKSTTKTEYIPIELQPSLFSNDYISETPLDKIAIVPNQEIEDFALNGLVLENDNSGVIYHSIGVNGAKASDYNKFRLFNEQLPVLNPDLVIISLGTNESFDKQSGEQYFANLDQMIQGIKEKNPLACVLVMTSPPSVLHRKYKNTFIERYAELIEDNAQVKNYAVWNLLDVFGGNKSIKRNSAKGYMSRDKVHYSKAGYEKQGELFFEAFLQSYELFKSTKQ
;
A
#
# COMPACT_ATOMS: atom_id res chain seq x y z
N LEU A 1 0.40 15.87 11.01
CA LEU A 1 -0.93 15.40 11.41
C LEU A 1 -0.85 15.02 12.86
N LYS A 2 -1.54 15.74 13.73
CA LYS A 2 -1.58 15.42 15.17
C LYS A 2 -2.49 14.21 15.37
N SER A 3 -2.02 13.24 16.15
CA SER A 3 -2.74 12.03 16.53
C SER A 3 -3.84 12.24 17.58
N ASP A 4 -4.29 13.46 17.80
CA ASP A 4 -5.39 13.77 18.72
C ASP A 4 -6.72 13.45 18.06
N MET A 5 -6.91 12.16 17.86
CA MET A 5 -7.94 11.66 17.03
C MET A 5 -9.18 11.29 17.77
N ILE A 6 -10.30 11.65 17.20
CA ILE A 6 -11.65 11.13 17.50
C ILE A 6 -11.86 10.94 19.01
N ARG A 7 -11.58 11.95 19.82
CA ARG A 7 -11.98 11.90 21.23
C ARG A 7 -13.49 12.09 21.38
N ASP A 8 -14.17 12.68 20.40
CA ASP A 8 -15.61 12.96 20.47
C ASP A 8 -16.34 12.79 19.13
N GLY A 9 -15.84 11.96 18.21
CA GLY A 9 -16.56 11.59 16.99
C GLY A 9 -17.63 10.55 17.30
N LYS A 10 -18.84 10.72 16.72
CA LYS A 10 -19.87 9.69 16.75
C LYS A 10 -19.88 8.94 15.45
N VAL A 11 -19.68 7.64 15.49
CA VAL A 11 -19.88 6.75 14.33
C VAL A 11 -21.34 6.29 14.35
N LEU A 12 -22.01 6.41 13.22
CA LEU A 12 -23.43 6.13 13.09
C LEU A 12 -23.63 5.06 12.02
N THR A 13 -24.45 4.05 12.31
CA THR A 13 -24.77 2.97 11.36
C THR A 13 -26.20 3.11 10.83
N ILE A 14 -26.41 2.65 9.60
CA ILE A 14 -27.72 2.58 8.97
C ILE A 14 -27.98 1.12 8.59
N PRO A 15 -28.95 0.43 9.21
CA PRO A 15 -29.32 -0.90 8.74
C PRO A 15 -30.06 -0.79 7.40
N THR A 16 -29.62 -1.57 6.40
CA THR A 16 -30.34 -1.68 5.13
C THR A 16 -31.27 -2.87 5.14
N LYS A 17 -32.59 -2.61 5.12
CA LYS A 17 -33.52 -3.55 4.51
C LYS A 17 -34.02 -2.91 3.20
N GLY A 18 -33.73 -3.60 2.12
CA GLY A 18 -34.18 -3.17 0.81
C GLY A 18 -35.70 -3.14 0.73
N THR A 19 -36.21 -1.99 0.33
CA THR A 19 -37.35 -1.82 -0.58
C THR A 19 -37.41 -0.34 -0.94
N GLN A 20 -37.32 -0.06 -2.24
CA GLN A 20 -37.56 1.29 -2.74
C GLN A 20 -39.01 1.65 -2.51
N SER A 21 -39.30 2.47 -1.53
CA SER A 21 -40.48 3.30 -1.50
C SER A 21 -40.05 4.76 -1.36
N LYS A 22 -40.54 5.63 -2.23
CA LYS A 22 -40.40 7.07 -2.11
C LYS A 22 -41.15 7.51 -0.85
N SER A 23 -40.46 7.46 0.27
CA SER A 23 -40.90 8.03 1.53
C SER A 23 -39.73 8.87 2.05
N THR A 24 -39.99 10.11 2.37
CA THR A 24 -39.11 11.01 3.10
C THR A 24 -38.96 10.54 4.54
N THR A 25 -38.47 9.33 4.72
CA THR A 25 -38.10 8.79 6.04
C THR A 25 -36.78 9.44 6.45
N LYS A 26 -36.81 10.21 7.51
CA LYS A 26 -35.59 10.61 8.24
C LYS A 26 -34.78 9.35 8.48
N THR A 27 -33.60 9.31 7.91
CA THR A 27 -32.65 8.22 8.17
C THR A 27 -32.27 8.29 9.63
N GLU A 28 -32.67 7.33 10.40
CA GLU A 28 -32.38 7.26 11.83
C GLU A 28 -31.00 6.62 11.99
N TYR A 29 -30.09 7.36 12.60
CA TYR A 29 -28.73 6.90 12.87
C TYR A 29 -28.66 6.37 14.30
N ILE A 30 -28.09 5.21 14.45
CA ILE A 30 -27.80 4.62 15.76
C ILE A 30 -26.37 4.97 16.11
N PRO A 31 -26.12 5.77 17.15
CA PRO A 31 -24.76 6.07 17.56
C PRO A 31 -24.05 4.82 18.05
N ILE A 32 -22.81 4.65 17.66
CA ILE A 32 -21.91 3.57 18.09
C ILE A 32 -20.88 4.17 19.03
N GLU A 33 -20.66 3.50 20.15
CA GLU A 33 -19.56 3.81 21.05
C GLU A 33 -18.31 3.09 20.57
N LEU A 34 -17.25 3.87 20.33
CA LEU A 34 -15.95 3.35 19.88
C LEU A 34 -15.08 3.03 21.08
N GLN A 35 -14.38 1.91 21.01
CA GLN A 35 -13.38 1.53 21.99
C GLN A 35 -12.03 2.12 21.61
N PRO A 36 -11.45 3.03 22.41
CA PRO A 36 -10.18 3.66 22.10
C PRO A 36 -9.03 2.66 22.23
N SER A 37 -8.17 2.62 21.24
CA SER A 37 -6.87 1.96 21.23
C SER A 37 -5.77 3.01 21.07
N LEU A 38 -4.51 2.60 21.06
CA LEU A 38 -3.37 3.54 21.03
C LEU A 38 -3.38 4.44 19.79
N PHE A 39 -3.73 3.89 18.62
CA PHE A 39 -3.74 4.59 17.33
C PHE A 39 -5.01 4.40 16.53
N SER A 40 -6.01 3.71 17.10
CA SER A 40 -7.30 3.45 16.47
C SER A 40 -8.45 3.63 17.45
N ASN A 41 -9.65 3.65 16.91
CA ASN A 41 -10.87 3.49 17.67
C ASN A 41 -11.65 2.37 17.01
N ASP A 42 -11.94 1.32 17.76
CA ASP A 42 -12.46 0.07 17.24
C ASP A 42 -13.93 -0.12 17.61
N TYR A 43 -14.66 -0.77 16.73
CA TYR A 43 -16.03 -1.22 16.98
C TYR A 43 -16.25 -2.59 16.35
N ILE A 44 -16.75 -3.51 17.11
CA ILE A 44 -17.15 -4.84 16.63
C ILE A 44 -18.67 -4.89 16.61
N SER A 45 -19.25 -5.13 15.44
CA SER A 45 -20.68 -5.28 15.26
C SER A 45 -21.09 -6.75 15.31
N GLU A 46 -22.14 -7.07 16.08
CA GLU A 46 -22.72 -8.42 16.10
C GLU A 46 -23.43 -8.78 14.79
N THR A 47 -23.78 -7.78 13.99
CA THR A 47 -24.45 -7.96 12.70
C THR A 47 -23.72 -7.19 11.61
N PRO A 48 -23.72 -7.68 10.35
CA PRO A 48 -23.08 -6.96 9.24
C PRO A 48 -23.64 -5.54 9.08
N LEU A 49 -22.76 -4.57 8.88
CA LEU A 49 -23.09 -3.18 8.65
C LEU A 49 -23.03 -2.86 7.15
N ASP A 50 -24.13 -2.35 6.60
CA ASP A 50 -24.19 -1.97 5.18
C ASP A 50 -23.72 -0.53 4.93
N LYS A 51 -23.92 0.34 5.91
CA LYS A 51 -23.58 1.77 5.80
C LYS A 51 -23.09 2.29 7.13
N ILE A 52 -22.07 3.13 7.06
CA ILE A 52 -21.47 3.83 8.18
C ILE A 52 -21.41 5.33 7.85
N ALA A 53 -21.74 6.16 8.81
CA ALA A 53 -21.54 7.60 8.72
C ALA A 53 -20.60 8.05 9.85
N ILE A 54 -19.56 8.77 9.49
CA ILE A 54 -18.65 9.40 10.44
C ILE A 54 -19.06 10.87 10.55
N VAL A 55 -19.47 11.28 11.74
CA VAL A 55 -19.92 12.64 12.00
C VAL A 55 -18.98 13.29 13.01
N PRO A 56 -18.19 14.29 12.60
CA PRO A 56 -17.36 15.03 13.53
C PRO A 56 -18.24 15.70 14.60
N ASN A 57 -17.74 15.76 15.82
CA ASN A 57 -18.41 16.55 16.85
C ASN A 57 -18.35 18.05 16.48
N GLN A 58 -19.49 18.73 16.51
CA GLN A 58 -19.59 20.14 16.13
C GLN A 58 -18.82 21.09 17.06
N GLU A 59 -18.44 20.62 18.25
CA GLU A 59 -17.66 21.40 19.23
C GLU A 59 -16.13 21.36 18.96
N ILE A 60 -15.69 20.58 17.96
CA ILE A 60 -14.28 20.43 17.61
C ILE A 60 -13.97 21.32 16.40
N GLU A 61 -13.06 22.28 16.60
CA GLU A 61 -12.63 23.18 15.51
C GLU A 61 -11.83 22.44 14.41
N ASP A 62 -11.05 21.42 14.78
CA ASP A 62 -10.20 20.65 13.87
C ASP A 62 -10.50 19.15 13.95
N PHE A 63 -10.97 18.56 12.86
CA PHE A 63 -11.18 17.11 12.72
C PHE A 63 -10.32 16.53 11.60
N ALA A 64 -9.61 15.45 11.88
CA ALA A 64 -8.86 14.71 10.87
C ALA A 64 -9.18 13.22 10.95
N LEU A 65 -9.66 12.66 9.84
CA LEU A 65 -9.80 11.21 9.65
C LEU A 65 -8.58 10.69 8.88
N ASN A 66 -7.73 9.92 9.53
CA ASN A 66 -6.53 9.37 8.92
C ASN A 66 -6.80 8.12 8.07
N GLY A 67 -7.84 7.38 8.41
CA GLY A 67 -8.24 6.18 7.67
C GLY A 67 -9.46 5.52 8.30
N LEU A 68 -10.04 4.61 7.55
CA LEU A 68 -11.13 3.74 8.00
C LEU A 68 -10.81 2.32 7.53
N VAL A 69 -10.84 1.39 8.46
CA VAL A 69 -10.67 -0.04 8.18
C VAL A 69 -11.99 -0.75 8.42
N LEU A 70 -12.46 -1.50 7.43
CA LEU A 70 -13.70 -2.27 7.49
C LEU A 70 -13.36 -3.72 7.17
N GLU A 71 -13.60 -4.58 8.12
CA GLU A 71 -13.27 -6.00 8.04
C GLU A 71 -14.45 -6.85 8.48
N ASN A 72 -14.43 -8.14 8.15
CA ASN A 72 -15.38 -9.14 8.59
C ASN A 72 -14.63 -10.45 8.88
N ASP A 73 -15.31 -11.40 9.53
CA ASP A 73 -14.72 -12.68 9.93
C ASP A 73 -14.64 -13.73 8.81
N ASN A 74 -14.94 -13.37 7.56
CA ASN A 74 -14.81 -14.30 6.45
C ASN A 74 -13.32 -14.55 6.13
N SER A 75 -12.98 -15.80 5.88
CA SER A 75 -11.64 -16.16 5.40
C SER A 75 -11.37 -15.52 4.03
N GLY A 76 -10.20 -14.92 3.88
CA GLY A 76 -9.86 -14.27 2.61
C GLY A 76 -8.54 -13.50 2.69
N VAL A 77 -8.35 -12.61 1.73
CA VAL A 77 -7.22 -11.68 1.64
C VAL A 77 -7.74 -10.26 1.75
N ILE A 78 -7.19 -9.51 2.70
CA ILE A 78 -7.45 -8.08 2.83
C ILE A 78 -6.27 -7.35 2.18
N TYR A 79 -6.57 -6.45 1.26
CA TYR A 79 -5.56 -5.65 0.56
C TYR A 79 -5.72 -4.17 0.93
N HIS A 80 -4.70 -3.63 1.59
CA HIS A 80 -4.59 -2.20 1.88
C HIS A 80 -3.66 -1.53 0.88
N SER A 81 -4.06 -0.38 0.35
CA SER A 81 -3.23 0.43 -0.53
C SER A 81 -2.86 1.74 0.16
N ILE A 82 -1.58 1.87 0.51
CA ILE A 82 -1.02 3.06 1.15
C ILE A 82 -0.10 3.74 0.12
N GLY A 83 -0.70 4.53 -0.77
CA GLY A 83 0.02 5.18 -1.85
C GLY A 83 -0.19 6.70 -1.82
N VAL A 84 0.92 7.45 -1.90
CA VAL A 84 0.90 8.89 -2.10
C VAL A 84 1.62 9.20 -3.40
N ASN A 85 0.97 9.96 -4.27
CA ASN A 85 1.57 10.34 -5.55
C ASN A 85 2.87 11.11 -5.35
N GLY A 86 3.94 10.70 -6.01
CA GLY A 86 5.26 11.31 -5.88
C GLY A 86 6.05 10.89 -4.63
N ALA A 87 5.52 10.05 -3.76
CA ALA A 87 6.19 9.63 -2.53
C ALA A 87 7.46 8.81 -2.80
N LYS A 88 8.42 8.95 -1.90
CA LYS A 88 9.71 8.27 -1.83
C LYS A 88 9.86 7.57 -0.47
N ALA A 89 10.75 6.62 -0.36
CA ALA A 89 11.05 5.97 0.93
C ALA A 89 11.41 6.98 2.02
N SER A 90 12.18 8.02 1.66
CA SER A 90 12.54 9.12 2.58
C SER A 90 11.32 9.91 3.09
N ASP A 91 10.22 9.95 2.34
CA ASP A 91 9.03 10.66 2.78
C ASP A 91 8.28 9.86 3.85
N TYR A 92 8.18 8.54 3.70
CA TYR A 92 7.64 7.67 4.75
C TYR A 92 8.48 7.71 6.03
N ASN A 93 9.81 7.75 5.91
CA ASN A 93 10.73 7.84 7.04
C ASN A 93 10.59 9.14 7.85
N LYS A 94 10.16 10.25 7.21
CA LYS A 94 9.91 11.54 7.89
C LYS A 94 8.65 11.49 8.78
N PHE A 95 7.70 10.63 8.45
CA PHE A 95 6.43 10.55 9.15
C PHE A 95 6.48 9.45 10.21
N ARG A 96 6.89 9.82 11.42
CA ARG A 96 6.96 8.89 12.55
C ARG A 96 5.68 8.07 12.73
N LEU A 97 4.51 8.69 12.52
CA LEU A 97 3.22 8.04 12.65
C LEU A 97 2.99 6.89 11.65
N PHE A 98 3.71 6.85 10.52
CA PHE A 98 3.58 5.75 9.56
C PHE A 98 3.88 4.41 10.22
N ASN A 99 5.05 4.29 10.86
CA ASN A 99 5.45 3.06 11.54
C ASN A 99 4.59 2.77 12.78
N GLU A 100 4.12 3.80 13.47
CA GLU A 100 3.29 3.65 14.68
C GLU A 100 1.85 3.24 14.37
N GLN A 101 1.31 3.62 13.21
CA GLN A 101 -0.06 3.31 12.80
C GLN A 101 -0.17 2.03 11.96
N LEU A 102 0.90 1.61 11.29
CA LEU A 102 0.89 0.39 10.46
C LEU A 102 0.43 -0.86 11.22
N PRO A 103 0.80 -1.09 12.49
CA PRO A 103 0.32 -2.23 13.29
C PRO A 103 -1.20 -2.32 13.44
N VAL A 104 -1.93 -1.23 13.30
CA VAL A 104 -3.41 -1.22 13.34
C VAL A 104 -4.00 -2.09 12.22
N LEU A 105 -3.29 -2.22 11.09
CA LEU A 105 -3.68 -3.06 9.97
C LEU A 105 -3.31 -4.52 10.15
N ASN A 106 -2.54 -4.85 11.20
CA ASN A 106 -2.02 -6.19 11.48
C ASN A 106 -1.53 -6.94 10.24
N PRO A 107 -0.60 -6.37 9.45
CA PRO A 107 -0.22 -6.93 8.16
C PRO A 107 0.57 -8.22 8.28
N ASP A 108 0.21 -9.26 7.54
CA ASP A 108 1.04 -10.46 7.34
C ASP A 108 2.15 -10.20 6.34
N LEU A 109 1.89 -9.34 5.35
CA LEU A 109 2.83 -8.98 4.28
C LEU A 109 2.77 -7.50 3.98
N VAL A 110 3.94 -6.85 3.98
CA VAL A 110 4.11 -5.47 3.50
C VAL A 110 4.87 -5.48 2.18
N ILE A 111 4.24 -4.97 1.12
CA ILE A 111 4.86 -4.85 -0.20
C ILE A 111 5.31 -3.40 -0.40
N ILE A 112 6.62 -3.20 -0.61
CA ILE A 112 7.20 -1.89 -0.87
C ILE A 112 7.51 -1.78 -2.36
N SER A 113 6.85 -0.83 -3.05
CA SER A 113 7.04 -0.56 -4.48
C SER A 113 7.40 0.92 -4.68
N LEU A 114 8.67 1.25 -4.45
CA LEU A 114 9.23 2.60 -4.52
C LEU A 114 10.51 2.60 -5.40
N GLY A 115 11.07 3.78 -5.67
CA GLY A 115 12.31 3.92 -6.44
C GLY A 115 12.16 4.72 -7.73
N THR A 116 10.97 4.76 -8.33
CA THR A 116 10.74 5.54 -9.54
C THR A 116 10.94 7.04 -9.28
N ASN A 117 10.35 7.59 -8.23
CA ASN A 117 10.46 9.01 -7.90
C ASN A 117 11.88 9.39 -7.47
N GLU A 118 12.54 8.53 -6.70
CA GLU A 118 13.95 8.72 -6.31
C GLU A 118 14.85 8.79 -7.53
N SER A 119 14.59 8.00 -8.56
CA SER A 119 15.36 8.02 -9.80
C SER A 119 15.25 9.33 -10.57
N PHE A 120 14.08 9.99 -10.49
CA PHE A 120 13.87 11.32 -11.08
C PHE A 120 14.57 12.43 -10.31
N ASP A 121 14.71 12.29 -9.00
CA ASP A 121 15.54 13.15 -8.15
C ASP A 121 17.04 12.83 -8.28
N LYS A 122 17.41 11.84 -9.09
CA LYS A 122 18.78 11.38 -9.31
C LYS A 122 19.49 10.98 -8.02
N GLN A 123 18.76 10.39 -7.07
CA GLN A 123 19.38 9.86 -5.86
C GLN A 123 20.39 8.76 -6.24
N SER A 124 21.53 8.73 -5.57
CA SER A 124 22.47 7.60 -5.75
C SER A 124 21.82 6.29 -5.28
N GLY A 125 22.31 5.16 -5.78
CA GLY A 125 21.83 3.86 -5.34
C GLY A 125 21.95 3.68 -3.83
N GLU A 126 23.05 4.13 -3.27
CA GLU A 126 23.37 4.05 -1.85
C GLU A 126 22.41 4.90 -1.00
N GLN A 127 22.09 6.12 -1.45
CA GLN A 127 21.11 6.98 -0.78
C GLN A 127 19.70 6.39 -0.81
N TYR A 128 19.28 5.89 -1.99
CA TYR A 128 18.00 5.21 -2.13
C TYR A 128 17.91 3.99 -1.22
N PHE A 129 18.94 3.14 -1.27
CA PHE A 129 18.95 1.91 -0.47
C PHE A 129 18.99 2.19 1.03
N ALA A 130 19.73 3.20 1.49
CA ALA A 130 19.73 3.60 2.89
C ALA A 130 18.33 4.02 3.39
N ASN A 131 17.58 4.79 2.57
CA ASN A 131 16.21 5.18 2.91
C ASN A 131 15.26 3.97 2.91
N LEU A 132 15.41 3.07 1.95
CA LEU A 132 14.62 1.84 1.88
C LEU A 132 14.90 0.92 3.07
N ASP A 133 16.15 0.71 3.43
CA ASP A 133 16.57 -0.09 4.58
C ASP A 133 16.01 0.48 5.88
N GLN A 134 16.09 1.80 6.06
CA GLN A 134 15.50 2.47 7.22
C GLN A 134 13.99 2.24 7.31
N MET A 135 13.28 2.31 6.18
CA MET A 135 11.84 2.04 6.11
C MET A 135 11.52 0.59 6.49
N ILE A 136 12.28 -0.37 5.94
CA ILE A 136 12.13 -1.80 6.24
C ILE A 136 12.37 -2.07 7.74
N GLN A 137 13.40 -1.48 8.31
CA GLN A 137 13.72 -1.62 9.75
C GLN A 137 12.58 -1.08 10.61
N GLY A 138 12.06 0.11 10.30
CA GLY A 138 10.94 0.71 11.03
C GLY A 138 9.66 -0.14 10.96
N ILE A 139 9.36 -0.72 9.79
CA ILE A 139 8.24 -1.65 9.62
C ILE A 139 8.43 -2.89 10.49
N LYS A 140 9.59 -3.53 10.44
CA LYS A 140 9.88 -4.76 11.19
C LYS A 140 9.93 -4.54 12.69
N GLU A 141 10.41 -3.38 13.15
CA GLU A 141 10.42 -3.05 14.58
C GLU A 141 9.01 -3.02 15.17
N LYS A 142 8.05 -2.49 14.44
CA LYS A 142 6.66 -2.34 14.89
C LYS A 142 5.75 -3.50 14.50
N ASN A 143 6.15 -4.28 13.49
CA ASN A 143 5.41 -5.44 12.98
C ASN A 143 6.37 -6.63 12.82
N PRO A 144 6.86 -7.20 13.92
CA PRO A 144 7.93 -8.21 13.89
C PRO A 144 7.51 -9.52 13.20
N LEU A 145 6.22 -9.78 13.07
CA LEU A 145 5.69 -10.97 12.38
C LEU A 145 5.41 -10.74 10.90
N ALA A 146 5.36 -9.48 10.45
CA ALA A 146 5.10 -9.17 9.05
C ALA A 146 6.28 -9.53 8.16
N CYS A 147 6.00 -10.21 7.06
CA CYS A 147 6.96 -10.40 5.98
C CYS A 147 7.09 -9.10 5.16
N VAL A 148 8.26 -8.83 4.63
CA VAL A 148 8.50 -7.70 3.72
C VAL A 148 8.87 -8.23 2.35
N LEU A 149 8.21 -7.73 1.31
CA LEU A 149 8.53 -7.94 -0.10
C LEU A 149 8.89 -6.59 -0.72
N VAL A 150 10.05 -6.48 -1.31
CA VAL A 150 10.44 -5.30 -2.08
C VAL A 150 10.25 -5.59 -3.57
N MET A 151 9.46 -4.74 -4.21
CA MET A 151 9.25 -4.77 -5.65
C MET A 151 10.13 -3.71 -6.30
N THR A 152 10.97 -4.10 -7.26
CA THR A 152 11.80 -3.12 -7.98
C THR A 152 10.95 -2.22 -8.88
N SER A 153 11.46 -1.04 -9.22
CA SER A 153 10.78 -0.12 -10.15
C SER A 153 10.69 -0.72 -11.56
N PRO A 154 9.56 -0.59 -12.25
CA PRO A 154 9.45 -1.05 -13.64
C PRO A 154 10.32 -0.22 -14.61
N PRO A 155 10.59 -0.74 -15.82
CA PRO A 155 11.34 0.00 -16.85
C PRO A 155 10.75 1.37 -17.13
N SER A 156 11.59 2.41 -17.13
CA SER A 156 11.17 3.79 -17.39
C SER A 156 12.26 4.61 -18.06
N VAL A 157 11.89 5.77 -18.62
CA VAL A 157 12.84 6.73 -19.21
C VAL A 157 12.87 8.02 -18.40
N LEU A 158 14.06 8.62 -18.29
CA LEU A 158 14.23 9.96 -17.76
C LEU A 158 13.97 10.99 -18.86
N HIS A 159 13.25 12.06 -18.51
CA HIS A 159 12.94 13.17 -19.43
C HIS A 159 12.37 12.70 -20.78
N ARG A 160 11.56 11.63 -20.79
CA ARG A 160 10.93 11.02 -21.98
C ARG A 160 11.89 10.48 -23.04
N LYS A 161 13.20 10.51 -22.81
CA LYS A 161 14.21 10.20 -23.84
C LYS A 161 15.32 9.29 -23.35
N TYR A 162 15.84 9.53 -22.18
CA TYR A 162 17.06 8.87 -21.72
C TYR A 162 16.74 7.60 -20.94
N LYS A 163 17.63 6.58 -21.09
CA LYS A 163 17.55 5.36 -20.26
C LYS A 163 17.64 5.73 -18.78
N ASN A 164 16.76 5.19 -17.97
CA ASN A 164 16.80 5.37 -16.53
C ASN A 164 17.76 4.33 -15.91
N THR A 165 19.02 4.67 -15.79
CA THR A 165 20.03 3.76 -15.20
C THR A 165 19.97 3.70 -13.68
N PHE A 166 19.34 4.67 -13.03
CA PHE A 166 19.18 4.66 -11.58
C PHE A 166 18.38 3.44 -11.09
N ILE A 167 17.26 3.12 -11.76
CA ILE A 167 16.44 1.98 -11.37
C ILE A 167 17.14 0.63 -11.55
N GLU A 168 18.10 0.52 -12.50
CA GLU A 168 18.94 -0.66 -12.65
C GLU A 168 19.85 -0.81 -11.43
N ARG A 169 20.53 0.28 -11.01
CA ARG A 169 21.38 0.27 -9.82
C ARG A 169 20.57 0.00 -8.54
N TYR A 170 19.33 0.52 -8.46
CA TYR A 170 18.45 0.26 -7.33
C TYR A 170 18.06 -1.23 -7.25
N ALA A 171 17.72 -1.83 -8.39
CA ALA A 171 17.38 -3.25 -8.45
C ALA A 171 18.53 -4.14 -7.99
N GLU A 172 19.76 -3.88 -8.46
CA GLU A 172 20.97 -4.57 -8.02
C GLU A 172 21.13 -4.50 -6.49
N LEU A 173 21.05 -3.30 -5.91
CA LEU A 173 21.22 -3.13 -4.46
C LEU A 173 20.10 -3.81 -3.65
N ILE A 174 18.87 -3.82 -4.15
CA ILE A 174 17.76 -4.52 -3.52
C ILE A 174 18.06 -6.03 -3.50
N GLU A 175 18.46 -6.60 -4.64
CA GLU A 175 18.73 -8.04 -4.75
C GLU A 175 19.95 -8.47 -3.92
N ASP A 176 21.06 -7.72 -4.01
CA ASP A 176 22.30 -8.02 -3.28
C ASP A 176 22.11 -8.04 -1.75
N ASN A 177 21.18 -7.25 -1.24
CA ASN A 177 20.96 -7.13 0.21
C ASN A 177 19.77 -7.95 0.74
N ALA A 178 18.99 -8.58 -0.12
CA ALA A 178 17.74 -9.24 0.26
C ALA A 178 17.93 -10.27 1.38
N GLN A 179 18.91 -11.17 1.22
CA GLN A 179 19.18 -12.23 2.18
C GLN A 179 19.66 -11.68 3.52
N VAL A 180 20.63 -10.75 3.50
CA VAL A 180 21.23 -10.19 4.73
C VAL A 180 20.22 -9.37 5.50
N LYS A 181 19.36 -8.62 4.79
CA LYS A 181 18.32 -7.77 5.38
C LYS A 181 16.99 -8.48 5.60
N ASN A 182 16.91 -9.78 5.22
CA ASN A 182 15.76 -10.65 5.43
C ASN A 182 14.45 -10.07 4.88
N TYR A 183 14.42 -9.77 3.57
CA TYR A 183 13.20 -9.46 2.83
C TYR A 183 13.16 -10.24 1.52
N ALA A 184 11.97 -10.47 0.98
CA ALA A 184 11.79 -11.06 -0.34
C ALA A 184 11.90 -9.98 -1.42
N VAL A 185 12.25 -10.39 -2.63
CA VAL A 185 12.34 -9.50 -3.80
C VAL A 185 11.48 -10.03 -4.93
N TRP A 186 10.74 -9.13 -5.57
CA TRP A 186 10.19 -9.36 -6.90
C TRP A 186 10.76 -8.33 -7.87
N ASN A 187 11.64 -8.81 -8.75
CA ASN A 187 12.33 -7.94 -9.71
C ASN A 187 11.43 -7.59 -10.91
N LEU A 188 10.52 -6.60 -10.72
CA LEU A 188 9.64 -6.13 -11.77
C LEU A 188 10.40 -5.54 -12.96
N LEU A 189 11.59 -4.95 -12.73
CA LEU A 189 12.42 -4.42 -13.81
C LEU A 189 12.73 -5.54 -14.83
N ASP A 190 13.21 -6.66 -14.36
CA ASP A 190 13.60 -7.80 -15.21
C ASP A 190 12.39 -8.54 -15.78
N VAL A 191 11.39 -8.83 -14.95
CA VAL A 191 10.14 -9.49 -15.36
C VAL A 191 9.47 -8.72 -16.50
N PHE A 192 9.54 -7.39 -16.47
CA PHE A 192 9.01 -6.54 -17.54
C PHE A 192 9.99 -6.32 -18.70
N GLY A 193 11.15 -6.97 -18.65
CA GLY A 193 12.15 -7.06 -19.72
C GLY A 193 13.23 -5.97 -19.68
N GLY A 194 13.43 -5.34 -18.53
CA GLY A 194 14.44 -4.31 -18.33
C GLY A 194 14.24 -3.05 -19.19
N ASN A 195 15.16 -2.12 -19.09
CA ASN A 195 15.07 -0.88 -19.88
C ASN A 195 15.11 -1.10 -21.41
N LYS A 196 15.57 -2.28 -21.87
CA LYS A 196 15.56 -2.65 -23.29
C LYS A 196 14.14 -2.84 -23.83
N SER A 197 13.21 -3.14 -22.97
CA SER A 197 11.81 -3.46 -23.32
C SER A 197 10.93 -2.23 -23.57
N ILE A 198 11.36 -1.03 -23.25
CA ILE A 198 10.54 0.19 -23.28
C ILE A 198 9.85 0.41 -24.64
N LYS A 199 10.59 0.23 -25.75
CA LYS A 199 9.99 0.36 -27.11
C LYS A 199 8.91 -0.70 -27.34
N ARG A 200 9.19 -1.96 -26.97
CA ARG A 200 8.26 -3.07 -27.09
C ARG A 200 7.02 -2.87 -26.23
N ASN A 201 7.22 -2.47 -24.96
CA ASN A 201 6.12 -2.25 -24.02
C ASN A 201 5.24 -1.06 -24.44
N SER A 202 5.86 0.00 -24.99
CA SER A 202 5.12 1.11 -25.59
C SER A 202 4.31 0.68 -26.82
N ALA A 203 4.89 -0.14 -27.71
CA ALA A 203 4.19 -0.64 -28.90
C ALA A 203 3.02 -1.58 -28.54
N LYS A 204 3.13 -2.29 -27.42
CA LYS A 204 2.03 -3.13 -26.87
C LYS A 204 0.95 -2.32 -26.14
N GLY A 205 1.11 -1.00 -26.04
CA GLY A 205 0.17 -0.15 -25.32
C GLY A 205 0.27 -0.25 -23.80
N TYR A 206 1.31 -0.86 -23.24
CA TYR A 206 1.49 -0.99 -21.79
C TYR A 206 1.98 0.28 -21.11
N MET A 207 2.57 1.22 -21.84
CA MET A 207 3.11 2.45 -21.28
C MET A 207 2.29 3.66 -21.67
N SER A 208 2.21 4.63 -20.77
CA SER A 208 1.68 5.95 -21.05
C SER A 208 2.64 6.72 -21.97
N ARG A 209 2.19 7.86 -22.51
CA ARG A 209 2.98 8.69 -23.45
C ARG A 209 4.30 9.21 -22.88
N ASP A 210 4.37 9.36 -21.57
CA ASP A 210 5.58 9.81 -20.87
C ASP A 210 6.65 8.72 -20.74
N LYS A 211 6.27 7.45 -20.97
CA LYS A 211 7.13 6.26 -20.83
C LYS A 211 7.72 6.09 -19.41
N VAL A 212 7.01 6.60 -18.43
CA VAL A 212 7.29 6.44 -16.99
C VAL A 212 6.13 5.69 -16.34
N HIS A 213 4.94 6.24 -16.50
CA HIS A 213 3.71 5.59 -16.03
C HIS A 213 3.28 4.51 -17.02
N TYR A 214 2.54 3.56 -16.50
CA TYR A 214 1.95 2.50 -17.31
C TYR A 214 0.49 2.84 -17.63
N SER A 215 -0.01 2.28 -18.71
CA SER A 215 -1.44 2.31 -19.02
C SER A 215 -2.20 1.35 -18.11
N LYS A 216 -3.53 1.40 -18.13
CA LYS A 216 -4.36 0.40 -17.45
C LYS A 216 -3.93 -1.02 -17.81
N ALA A 217 -3.80 -1.33 -19.11
CA ALA A 217 -3.35 -2.64 -19.58
C ALA A 217 -1.94 -3.00 -19.11
N GLY A 218 -1.06 -2.01 -18.94
CA GLY A 218 0.28 -2.21 -18.41
C GLY A 218 0.28 -2.54 -16.93
N TYR A 219 -0.53 -1.87 -16.12
CA TYR A 219 -0.68 -2.20 -14.70
C TYR A 219 -1.38 -3.54 -14.49
N GLU A 220 -2.40 -3.85 -15.29
CA GLU A 220 -3.05 -5.17 -15.27
C GLU A 220 -2.03 -6.28 -15.58
N LYS A 221 -1.17 -6.08 -16.58
CA LYS A 221 -0.11 -7.06 -16.90
C LYS A 221 0.93 -7.21 -15.79
N GLN A 222 1.29 -6.13 -15.09
CA GLN A 222 2.16 -6.23 -13.91
C GLN A 222 1.48 -7.04 -12.80
N GLY A 223 0.20 -6.78 -12.54
CA GLY A 223 -0.58 -7.52 -11.54
C GLY A 223 -0.71 -9.01 -11.86
N GLU A 224 -0.97 -9.37 -13.13
CA GLU A 224 -0.99 -10.77 -13.57
C GLU A 224 0.34 -11.47 -13.30
N LEU A 225 1.44 -10.87 -13.73
CA LEU A 225 2.78 -11.44 -13.56
C LEU A 225 3.16 -11.58 -12.08
N PHE A 226 2.79 -10.60 -11.26
CA PHE A 226 2.99 -10.69 -9.82
C PHE A 226 2.19 -11.82 -9.20
N PHE A 227 0.92 -11.93 -9.55
CA PHE A 227 0.04 -12.98 -9.06
C PHE A 227 0.53 -14.37 -9.45
N GLU A 228 0.95 -14.56 -10.70
CA GLU A 228 1.55 -15.82 -11.17
C GLU A 228 2.81 -16.19 -10.35
N ALA A 229 3.71 -15.23 -10.11
CA ALA A 229 4.91 -15.45 -9.32
C ALA A 229 4.59 -15.78 -7.85
N PHE A 230 3.60 -15.08 -7.29
CA PHE A 230 3.14 -15.31 -5.92
C PHE A 230 2.52 -16.69 -5.76
N LEU A 231 1.67 -17.12 -6.68
CA LEU A 231 1.09 -18.47 -6.67
C LEU A 231 2.16 -19.56 -6.80
N GLN A 232 3.12 -19.40 -7.71
CA GLN A 232 4.23 -20.36 -7.85
C GLN A 232 5.01 -20.51 -6.55
N SER A 233 5.31 -19.38 -5.89
CA SER A 233 6.00 -19.38 -4.58
C SER A 233 5.17 -20.07 -3.50
N TYR A 234 3.86 -19.86 -3.50
CA TYR A 234 2.94 -20.50 -2.55
C TYR A 234 2.86 -22.03 -2.77
N GLU A 235 2.74 -22.48 -4.02
CA GLU A 235 2.72 -23.91 -4.33
C GLU A 235 4.05 -24.60 -3.98
N LEU A 236 5.17 -23.93 -4.22
CA LEU A 236 6.48 -24.42 -3.79
C LEU A 236 6.55 -24.55 -2.27
N PHE A 237 6.11 -23.54 -1.54
CA PHE A 237 6.06 -23.58 -0.07
C PHE A 237 5.20 -24.74 0.45
N LYS A 238 4.04 -25.00 -0.15
CA LYS A 238 3.19 -26.14 0.22
C LYS A 238 3.92 -27.48 0.01
N SER A 239 4.63 -27.61 -1.11
CA SER A 239 5.35 -28.86 -1.42
C SER A 239 6.53 -29.14 -0.48
N THR A 240 7.11 -28.12 0.15
CA THR A 240 8.22 -28.28 1.11
C THR A 240 7.74 -28.62 2.53
N LYS A 241 6.44 -28.53 2.80
CA LYS A 241 5.85 -28.87 4.12
C LYS A 241 5.24 -30.27 4.19
N GLN A 242 5.22 -31.00 3.07
CA GLN A 242 4.84 -32.42 3.00
C GLN A 242 6.08 -33.32 3.11
#